data_1382a5d399c78a8def31988a6ae6fd91
#
_entry.id   1382a5d399c78a8def31988a6ae6fd91
#
_cell.length_a   1.000
_cell.length_b   1.000
_cell.length_c   1.000
_cell.angle_alpha   90.00
_cell.angle_beta   90.00
_cell.angle_gamma   90.00
#
_symmetry.space_group_name_H-M   'P 1'
#
loop_
_entity.id
_entity.type
_entity.pdbx_description
1 polymer ?
#
loop_
_entity_poly.entity_id
_entity_poly.type
_entity_poly.pdbx_seq_one_letter_code
_entity_poly.pdbx_strand_id
1 'polypeptide(L)'
;DGYSFNYCGGGVSGTVAFVYAGDKELIVKQALAQLKTKDTWLCDPKRMYIEKEANRIYNEIVPENVPEVYFYDEDNYIFGRAAAPESCTMWKSDLLSGLYDFDVAHKAIDSLSKVHNTCANNAEIERIFGDKALFYDLRISPYIEFTVGKHPDLRAFADSVNEFLMGDGITLVHGDYSPKNIMVDGRKIYILDFEVGHYGHPAFDLAFFSNHFMLKTVKNKQWADTTTNMLKLMLDEYFSKVEFMD
;
A
#
# COMPACT_ATOMS: atom_id res chain seq x y z
N ASP A 1 -25.20 -22.83 13.39
CA ASP A 1 -24.57 -22.18 12.29
C ASP A 1 -23.13 -21.87 12.68
N GLY A 2 -22.20 -22.74 12.25
CA GLY A 2 -20.81 -22.68 12.73
C GLY A 2 -19.97 -21.79 11.82
N TYR A 3 -19.24 -20.85 12.42
CA TYR A 3 -18.10 -20.22 11.79
C TYR A 3 -16.81 -20.73 12.47
N SER A 4 -15.73 -20.76 11.73
CA SER A 4 -14.40 -20.98 12.24
C SER A 4 -13.47 -19.86 11.81
N PHE A 5 -12.40 -19.63 12.54
CA PHE A 5 -11.42 -18.62 12.17
C PHE A 5 -10.01 -19.06 12.54
N ASN A 6 -9.04 -18.56 11.75
CA ASN A 6 -7.61 -18.73 11.99
C ASN A 6 -6.93 -17.37 11.95
N TYR A 7 -6.15 -17.04 12.96
CA TYR A 7 -5.35 -15.83 12.93
C TYR A 7 -4.22 -15.92 11.90
N CYS A 8 -4.10 -14.87 11.10
CA CYS A 8 -2.96 -14.70 10.21
C CYS A 8 -1.80 -14.09 10.99
N GLY A 9 -0.63 -14.70 10.91
CA GLY A 9 0.60 -14.12 11.46
C GLY A 9 1.16 -13.01 10.55
N GLY A 10 1.96 -12.10 11.13
CA GLY A 10 2.82 -11.19 10.37
C GLY A 10 2.35 -9.74 10.22
N GLY A 11 1.14 -9.37 10.59
CA GLY A 11 0.69 -7.98 10.60
C GLY A 11 1.19 -7.21 11.84
N VAL A 12 1.75 -6.02 11.63
CA VAL A 12 2.26 -5.15 12.72
C VAL A 12 1.18 -4.20 13.22
N SER A 13 0.36 -3.67 12.32
CA SER A 13 -0.63 -2.63 12.58
C SER A 13 -1.99 -3.14 13.07
N GLY A 14 -2.29 -4.43 12.88
CA GLY A 14 -3.60 -4.98 13.19
C GLY A 14 -3.59 -6.45 13.56
N THR A 15 -4.76 -6.93 13.95
CA THR A 15 -5.06 -8.35 14.02
C THR A 15 -5.80 -8.74 12.75
N VAL A 16 -5.34 -9.79 12.08
CA VAL A 16 -5.94 -10.30 10.84
C VAL A 16 -6.34 -11.75 11.06
N ALA A 17 -7.54 -12.12 10.65
CA ALA A 17 -8.03 -13.48 10.72
C ALA A 17 -8.69 -13.89 9.40
N PHE A 18 -8.46 -15.13 8.98
CA PHE A 18 -9.33 -15.82 8.05
C PHE A 18 -10.57 -16.29 8.79
N VAL A 19 -11.74 -15.98 8.26
CA VAL A 19 -13.03 -16.41 8.79
C VAL A 19 -13.75 -17.24 7.73
N TYR A 20 -14.18 -18.43 8.13
CA TYR A 20 -14.93 -19.36 7.30
C TYR A 20 -16.36 -19.42 7.81
N ALA A 21 -17.32 -19.08 6.96
CA ALA A 21 -18.74 -19.07 7.28
C ALA A 21 -19.52 -19.81 6.17
N GLY A 22 -19.74 -21.10 6.33
CA GLY A 22 -20.25 -21.99 5.28
C GLY A 22 -19.24 -22.05 4.13
N ASP A 23 -19.69 -21.71 2.91
CA ASP A 23 -18.85 -21.69 1.70
C ASP A 23 -18.14 -20.34 1.47
N LYS A 24 -18.24 -19.41 2.42
CA LYS A 24 -17.62 -18.08 2.30
C LYS A 24 -16.34 -17.99 3.11
N GLU A 25 -15.32 -17.42 2.47
CA GLU A 25 -14.04 -17.09 3.08
C GLU A 25 -13.86 -15.57 3.13
N LEU A 26 -13.55 -15.06 4.30
CA LEU A 26 -13.36 -13.64 4.53
C LEU A 26 -12.00 -13.40 5.19
N ILE A 27 -11.41 -12.26 4.90
CA ILE A 27 -10.38 -11.65 5.74
C ILE A 27 -11.07 -10.62 6.63
N VAL A 28 -10.87 -10.78 7.94
CA VAL A 28 -11.30 -9.79 8.93
C VAL A 28 -10.06 -9.16 9.55
N LYS A 29 -9.97 -7.84 9.48
CA LYS A 29 -8.86 -7.04 10.02
C LYS A 29 -9.38 -6.10 11.09
N GLN A 30 -8.68 -6.03 12.23
CA GLN A 30 -8.94 -5.07 13.30
C GLN A 30 -7.71 -4.22 13.55
N ALA A 31 -7.86 -2.90 13.53
CA ALA A 31 -6.79 -1.98 13.86
C ALA A 31 -6.49 -2.00 15.36
N LEU A 32 -5.20 -1.94 15.71
CA LEU A 32 -4.72 -1.82 17.09
C LEU A 32 -4.23 -0.40 17.36
N ALA A 33 -4.57 0.16 18.53
CA ALA A 33 -4.04 1.46 18.94
C ALA A 33 -2.53 1.44 19.18
N GLN A 34 -1.98 0.30 19.59
CA GLN A 34 -0.55 0.07 19.71
C GLN A 34 -0.12 -0.99 18.70
N LEU A 35 0.88 -0.66 17.89
CA LEU A 35 1.45 -1.57 16.91
C LEU A 35 2.30 -2.67 17.58
N LYS A 36 2.37 -3.83 16.95
CA LYS A 36 3.15 -5.01 17.41
C LYS A 36 4.63 -4.82 17.09
N THR A 37 5.26 -3.82 17.70
CA THR A 37 6.68 -3.47 17.54
C THR A 37 7.43 -3.60 18.86
N LYS A 38 8.77 -3.68 18.82
CA LYS A 38 9.60 -3.70 20.04
C LYS A 38 9.50 -2.40 20.82
N ASP A 39 9.52 -1.29 20.10
CA ASP A 39 9.34 0.04 20.68
C ASP A 39 7.86 0.41 20.69
N THR A 40 7.44 1.22 21.67
CA THR A 40 6.06 1.69 21.74
C THR A 40 5.77 2.58 20.54
N TRP A 41 4.86 2.11 19.69
CA TRP A 41 4.39 2.85 18.52
C TRP A 41 2.87 2.88 18.54
N LEU A 42 2.34 4.06 18.82
CA LEU A 42 0.89 4.31 18.85
C LEU A 42 0.44 4.85 17.49
N CYS A 43 -0.72 4.42 17.06
CA CYS A 43 -1.36 4.91 15.85
C CYS A 43 -2.87 4.86 16.00
N ASP A 44 -3.57 5.89 15.52
CA ASP A 44 -5.02 5.99 15.63
C ASP A 44 -5.71 4.81 14.89
N PRO A 45 -6.56 4.02 15.58
CA PRO A 45 -7.33 2.94 14.95
C PRO A 45 -8.28 3.41 13.85
N LYS A 46 -8.63 4.72 13.80
CA LYS A 46 -9.41 5.34 12.71
C LYS A 46 -8.80 5.13 11.33
N ARG A 47 -7.51 4.72 11.21
CA ARG A 47 -6.91 4.32 9.94
C ARG A 47 -7.70 3.20 9.24
N MET A 48 -8.52 2.43 9.99
CA MET A 48 -9.40 1.43 9.40
C MET A 48 -10.51 2.05 8.54
N TYR A 49 -10.97 3.26 8.88
CA TYR A 49 -11.87 4.03 8.02
C TYR A 49 -11.17 4.43 6.71
N ILE A 50 -9.93 4.89 6.79
CA ILE A 50 -9.12 5.23 5.62
C ILE A 50 -8.90 3.99 4.73
N GLU A 51 -8.57 2.84 5.34
CA GLU A 51 -8.41 1.58 4.61
C GLU A 51 -9.70 1.17 3.88
N LYS A 52 -10.84 1.26 4.56
CA LYS A 52 -12.15 0.94 3.96
C LYS A 52 -12.47 1.86 2.78
N GLU A 53 -12.33 3.17 2.96
CA GLU A 53 -12.66 4.14 1.90
C GLU A 53 -11.69 4.03 0.71
N ALA A 54 -10.39 3.91 0.95
CA ALA A 54 -9.43 3.74 -0.12
C ALA A 54 -9.65 2.41 -0.88
N ASN A 55 -9.91 1.30 -0.16
CA ASN A 55 -10.25 0.02 -0.79
C ASN A 55 -11.51 0.17 -1.68
N ARG A 56 -12.57 0.85 -1.19
CA ARG A 56 -13.79 1.09 -1.96
C ARG A 56 -13.50 1.84 -3.26
N ILE A 57 -12.73 2.92 -3.19
CA ILE A 57 -12.38 3.73 -4.36
C ILE A 57 -11.51 2.93 -5.35
N TYR A 58 -10.52 2.22 -4.86
CA TYR A 58 -9.71 1.34 -5.69
C TYR A 58 -10.55 0.25 -6.36
N ASN A 59 -11.50 -0.35 -5.62
CA ASN A 59 -12.40 -1.37 -6.17
C ASN A 59 -13.36 -0.79 -7.23
N GLU A 60 -13.80 0.45 -7.12
CA GLU A 60 -14.61 1.12 -8.15
C GLU A 60 -13.81 1.39 -9.43
N ILE A 61 -12.50 1.65 -9.34
CA ILE A 61 -11.65 2.01 -10.47
C ILE A 61 -10.99 0.77 -11.12
N VAL A 62 -10.52 -0.16 -10.30
CA VAL A 62 -9.80 -1.38 -10.72
C VAL A 62 -10.34 -2.63 -10.01
N PRO A 63 -11.65 -2.96 -10.18
CA PRO A 63 -12.34 -4.00 -9.41
C PRO A 63 -11.70 -5.39 -9.52
N GLU A 64 -11.05 -5.68 -10.64
CA GLU A 64 -10.37 -6.95 -10.87
C GLU A 64 -9.10 -7.14 -10.05
N ASN A 65 -8.54 -6.03 -9.50
CA ASN A 65 -7.25 -6.01 -8.82
C ASN A 65 -7.37 -5.67 -7.32
N VAL A 66 -8.59 -5.60 -6.78
CA VAL A 66 -8.81 -5.24 -5.37
C VAL A 66 -9.91 -6.12 -4.77
N PRO A 67 -9.70 -6.73 -3.60
CA PRO A 67 -10.74 -7.50 -2.93
C PRO A 67 -11.93 -6.63 -2.53
N GLU A 68 -13.14 -7.16 -2.73
CA GLU A 68 -14.40 -6.49 -2.34
C GLU A 68 -14.51 -6.36 -0.82
N VAL A 69 -14.94 -5.19 -0.34
CA VAL A 69 -15.29 -4.95 1.07
C VAL A 69 -16.71 -5.42 1.33
N TYR A 70 -16.89 -6.25 2.36
CA TYR A 70 -18.19 -6.79 2.74
C TYR A 70 -18.84 -6.01 3.87
N PHE A 71 -18.06 -5.59 4.86
CA PHE A 71 -18.58 -4.83 6.00
C PHE A 71 -17.49 -4.01 6.70
N TYR A 72 -17.94 -3.03 7.48
CA TYR A 72 -17.13 -2.22 8.37
C TYR A 72 -17.89 -2.00 9.68
N ASP A 73 -17.24 -2.29 10.81
CA ASP A 73 -17.70 -2.00 12.16
C ASP A 73 -16.90 -0.82 12.69
N GLU A 74 -17.56 0.35 12.73
CA GLU A 74 -16.92 1.61 13.11
C GLU A 74 -16.56 1.65 14.60
N ASP A 75 -17.42 1.07 15.47
CA ASP A 75 -17.22 1.09 16.91
C ASP A 75 -16.03 0.27 17.36
N ASN A 76 -15.74 -0.82 16.65
CA ASN A 76 -14.66 -1.76 16.96
C ASN A 76 -13.45 -1.66 16.01
N TYR A 77 -13.51 -0.76 15.03
CA TYR A 77 -12.49 -0.62 13.98
C TYR A 77 -12.18 -1.94 13.28
N ILE A 78 -13.25 -2.68 12.93
CA ILE A 78 -13.16 -3.96 12.23
C ILE A 78 -13.64 -3.79 10.79
N PHE A 79 -12.90 -4.41 9.89
CA PHE A 79 -13.12 -4.36 8.46
C PHE A 79 -13.10 -5.79 7.89
N GLY A 80 -14.11 -6.14 7.11
CA GLY A 80 -14.23 -7.44 6.47
C GLY A 80 -14.24 -7.33 4.96
N ARG A 81 -13.40 -8.13 4.29
CA ARG A 81 -13.28 -8.16 2.84
C ARG A 81 -13.17 -9.58 2.29
N ALA A 82 -13.30 -9.73 0.99
CA ALA A 82 -13.02 -10.99 0.31
C ALA A 82 -11.60 -11.47 0.59
N ALA A 83 -11.43 -12.77 0.77
CA ALA A 83 -10.11 -13.39 0.76
C ALA A 83 -9.56 -13.41 -0.68
N ALA A 84 -8.26 -13.21 -0.84
CA ALA A 84 -7.60 -13.55 -2.08
C ALA A 84 -7.55 -15.09 -2.21
N PRO A 85 -7.58 -15.65 -3.43
CA PRO A 85 -7.49 -17.10 -3.64
C PRO A 85 -6.29 -17.72 -2.91
N GLU A 86 -6.43 -18.96 -2.42
CA GLU A 86 -5.33 -19.68 -1.75
C GLU A 86 -4.11 -19.90 -2.65
N SER A 87 -4.31 -19.92 -3.98
CA SER A 87 -3.25 -20.01 -4.98
C SER A 87 -2.34 -18.78 -5.03
N CYS A 88 -2.75 -17.67 -4.42
CA CYS A 88 -1.98 -16.44 -4.44
C CYS A 88 -0.67 -16.54 -3.67
N THR A 89 0.38 -16.00 -4.27
CA THR A 89 1.66 -15.74 -3.61
C THR A 89 1.85 -14.25 -3.36
N MET A 90 2.68 -13.90 -2.37
CA MET A 90 3.09 -12.50 -2.20
C MET A 90 4.16 -12.17 -3.25
N TRP A 91 3.94 -11.15 -4.06
CA TRP A 91 4.90 -10.73 -5.09
C TRP A 91 6.30 -10.44 -4.54
N LYS A 92 6.38 -9.95 -3.30
CA LYS A 92 7.66 -9.83 -2.60
C LYS A 92 8.43 -11.16 -2.54
N SER A 93 7.75 -12.26 -2.26
CA SER A 93 8.37 -13.59 -2.17
C SER A 93 8.86 -14.06 -3.53
N ASP A 94 8.07 -13.84 -4.58
CA ASP A 94 8.42 -14.18 -5.96
C ASP A 94 9.69 -13.43 -6.39
N LEU A 95 9.72 -12.11 -6.20
CA LEU A 95 10.90 -11.30 -6.50
C LEU A 95 12.15 -11.72 -5.70
N LEU A 96 11.99 -12.12 -4.43
CA LEU A 96 13.10 -12.60 -3.61
C LEU A 96 13.61 -13.98 -4.04
N SER A 97 12.79 -14.79 -4.69
CA SER A 97 13.18 -16.07 -5.30
C SER A 97 13.70 -15.94 -6.74
N GLY A 98 13.71 -14.72 -7.29
CA GLY A 98 14.18 -14.44 -8.64
C GLY A 98 13.11 -14.56 -9.73
N LEU A 99 11.84 -14.64 -9.36
CA LEU A 99 10.72 -14.65 -10.28
C LEU A 99 10.31 -13.20 -10.60
N TYR A 100 10.71 -12.72 -11.76
CA TYR A 100 10.43 -11.37 -12.26
C TYR A 100 9.44 -11.46 -13.42
N ASP A 101 8.13 -11.43 -13.09
CA ASP A 101 7.07 -11.41 -14.10
C ASP A 101 6.75 -9.95 -14.48
N PHE A 102 7.04 -9.59 -15.73
CA PHE A 102 6.81 -8.24 -16.26
C PHE A 102 5.33 -7.96 -16.49
N ASP A 103 4.49 -8.96 -16.74
CA ASP A 103 3.03 -8.78 -16.84
C ASP A 103 2.43 -8.34 -15.49
N VAL A 104 2.96 -8.86 -14.38
CA VAL A 104 2.58 -8.44 -13.02
C VAL A 104 2.99 -6.98 -12.79
N ALA A 105 4.20 -6.60 -13.20
CA ALA A 105 4.68 -5.22 -13.10
C ALA A 105 3.81 -4.25 -13.91
N HIS A 106 3.45 -4.62 -15.15
CA HIS A 106 2.53 -3.84 -15.98
C HIS A 106 1.18 -3.62 -15.30
N LYS A 107 0.57 -4.67 -14.75
CA LYS A 107 -0.73 -4.57 -14.07
C LYS A 107 -0.67 -3.72 -12.81
N ALA A 108 0.40 -3.84 -12.04
CA ALA A 108 0.58 -3.04 -10.84
C ALA A 108 0.66 -1.55 -11.21
N ILE A 109 1.45 -1.19 -12.22
CA ILE A 109 1.59 0.20 -12.67
C ILE A 109 0.32 0.72 -13.37
N ASP A 110 -0.34 -0.11 -14.18
CA ASP A 110 -1.60 0.25 -14.83
C ASP A 110 -2.69 0.56 -13.79
N SER A 111 -2.81 -0.25 -12.75
CA SER A 111 -3.75 0.00 -11.65
C SER A 111 -3.43 1.30 -10.92
N LEU A 112 -2.16 1.53 -10.59
CA LEU A 112 -1.73 2.74 -9.90
C LEU A 112 -2.00 4.01 -10.73
N SER A 113 -1.63 4.01 -12.02
CA SER A 113 -1.84 5.15 -12.90
C SER A 113 -3.32 5.46 -13.12
N LYS A 114 -4.18 4.43 -13.25
CA LYS A 114 -5.64 4.61 -13.35
C LYS A 114 -6.22 5.27 -12.09
N VAL A 115 -5.82 4.80 -10.91
CA VAL A 115 -6.29 5.40 -9.65
C VAL A 115 -5.80 6.82 -9.50
N HIS A 116 -4.53 7.07 -9.77
CA HIS A 116 -3.96 8.42 -9.71
C HIS A 116 -4.65 9.39 -10.67
N ASN A 117 -4.93 8.99 -11.91
CA ASN A 117 -5.65 9.81 -12.88
C ASN A 117 -7.09 10.09 -12.45
N THR A 118 -7.83 9.05 -12.03
CA THR A 118 -9.25 9.18 -11.67
C THR A 118 -9.45 10.04 -10.43
N CYS A 119 -8.51 9.97 -9.48
CA CYS A 119 -8.57 10.70 -8.21
C CYS A 119 -7.88 12.07 -8.27
N ALA A 120 -7.23 12.43 -9.41
CA ALA A 120 -6.50 13.68 -9.52
C ALA A 120 -7.42 14.89 -9.44
N ASN A 121 -7.01 15.90 -8.67
CA ASN A 121 -7.73 17.18 -8.50
C ASN A 121 -9.21 17.00 -8.11
N ASN A 122 -9.53 15.94 -7.36
CA ASN A 122 -10.88 15.59 -6.97
C ASN A 122 -11.16 16.06 -5.54
N ALA A 123 -12.04 17.05 -5.39
CA ALA A 123 -12.37 17.64 -4.09
C ALA A 123 -13.04 16.67 -3.10
N GLU A 124 -13.75 15.64 -3.58
CA GLU A 124 -14.35 14.62 -2.72
C GLU A 124 -13.25 13.70 -2.15
N ILE A 125 -12.26 13.32 -2.95
CA ILE A 125 -11.11 12.55 -2.51
C ILE A 125 -10.30 13.36 -1.50
N GLU A 126 -10.05 14.65 -1.79
CA GLU A 126 -9.36 15.54 -0.86
C GLU A 126 -10.12 15.68 0.47
N ARG A 127 -11.44 15.80 0.44
CA ARG A 127 -12.27 15.88 1.64
C ARG A 127 -12.15 14.65 2.53
N ILE A 128 -12.02 13.44 1.94
CA ILE A 128 -11.92 12.18 2.68
C ILE A 128 -10.51 11.94 3.19
N PHE A 129 -9.50 12.23 2.36
CA PHE A 129 -8.11 11.81 2.55
C PHE A 129 -7.12 12.96 2.80
N GLY A 130 -7.60 14.20 2.95
CA GLY A 130 -6.74 15.38 3.10
C GLY A 130 -5.99 15.45 4.44
N ASP A 131 -6.46 14.74 5.47
CA ASP A 131 -5.71 14.61 6.74
C ASP A 131 -4.52 13.67 6.56
N LYS A 132 -3.31 14.22 6.71
CA LYS A 132 -2.04 13.49 6.55
C LYS A 132 -1.41 13.03 7.87
N ALA A 133 -2.13 13.11 9.00
CA ALA A 133 -1.59 12.70 10.29
C ALA A 133 -1.15 11.22 10.29
N LEU A 134 -1.97 10.33 9.74
CA LEU A 134 -1.62 8.91 9.61
C LEU A 134 -0.41 8.68 8.68
N PHE A 135 -0.32 9.44 7.60
CA PHE A 135 0.84 9.38 6.71
C PHE A 135 2.11 9.83 7.44
N TYR A 136 2.03 10.91 8.22
CA TYR A 136 3.14 11.35 9.05
C TYR A 136 3.56 10.25 10.04
N ASP A 137 2.61 9.73 10.82
CA ASP A 137 2.88 8.75 11.89
C ASP A 137 3.40 7.40 11.38
N LEU A 138 2.96 6.98 10.19
CA LEU A 138 3.30 5.66 9.64
C LEU A 138 4.40 5.70 8.58
N ARG A 139 4.77 6.87 8.04
CA ARG A 139 5.78 7.00 6.98
C ARG A 139 6.83 8.04 7.27
N ILE A 140 6.45 9.30 7.52
CA ILE A 140 7.43 10.36 7.72
C ILE A 140 8.24 10.13 9.01
N SER A 141 7.55 9.98 10.13
CA SER A 141 8.18 9.80 11.45
C SER A 141 9.10 8.57 11.51
N PRO A 142 8.65 7.34 11.19
CA PRO A 142 9.46 6.14 11.37
C PRO A 142 10.54 5.94 10.30
N TYR A 143 10.40 6.51 9.10
CA TYR A 143 11.38 6.32 8.03
C TYR A 143 12.30 7.52 7.88
N ILE A 144 11.77 8.74 7.83
CA ILE A 144 12.55 9.95 7.57
C ILE A 144 13.09 10.51 8.88
N GLU A 145 12.23 10.89 9.83
CA GLU A 145 12.63 11.52 11.09
C GLU A 145 13.54 10.63 11.94
N PHE A 146 13.18 9.33 12.05
CA PHE A 146 14.02 8.38 12.77
C PHE A 146 15.42 8.22 12.13
N THR A 147 15.50 8.21 10.79
CA THR A 147 16.77 8.12 10.08
C THR A 147 17.61 9.36 10.29
N VAL A 148 17.02 10.54 10.17
CA VAL A 148 17.70 11.82 10.39
C VAL A 148 18.18 11.96 11.84
N GLY A 149 17.43 11.42 12.80
CA GLY A 149 17.91 11.35 14.20
C GLY A 149 19.25 10.63 14.35
N LYS A 150 19.57 9.70 13.43
CA LYS A 150 20.87 8.99 13.38
C LYS A 150 21.86 9.59 12.38
N HIS A 151 21.39 10.37 11.43
CA HIS A 151 22.14 10.98 10.34
C HIS A 151 21.82 12.48 10.24
N PRO A 152 22.27 13.32 11.20
CA PRO A 152 21.91 14.74 11.25
C PRO A 152 22.37 15.56 10.02
N ASP A 153 23.37 15.07 9.31
CA ASP A 153 23.86 15.62 8.03
C ASP A 153 22.81 15.61 6.92
N LEU A 154 21.78 14.75 7.03
CA LEU A 154 20.65 14.66 6.09
C LEU A 154 19.48 15.59 6.45
N ARG A 155 19.55 16.36 7.57
CA ARG A 155 18.41 17.15 8.08
C ARG A 155 17.82 18.09 7.02
N ALA A 156 18.64 18.91 6.39
CA ALA A 156 18.17 19.91 5.42
C ALA A 156 17.47 19.24 4.20
N PHE A 157 17.98 18.10 3.74
CA PHE A 157 17.37 17.34 2.68
C PHE A 157 16.04 16.73 3.14
N ALA A 158 16.00 16.12 4.31
CA ALA A 158 14.79 15.50 4.86
C ALA A 158 13.68 16.53 5.12
N ASP A 159 14.04 17.73 5.60
CA ASP A 159 13.08 18.81 5.83
C ASP A 159 12.44 19.25 4.50
N SER A 160 13.21 19.37 3.42
CA SER A 160 12.65 19.70 2.09
C SER A 160 11.75 18.59 1.52
N VAL A 161 12.08 17.31 1.75
CA VAL A 161 11.25 16.18 1.36
C VAL A 161 9.96 16.15 2.18
N ASN A 162 10.04 16.38 3.48
CA ASN A 162 8.89 16.43 4.37
C ASN A 162 7.95 17.57 4.00
N GLU A 163 8.47 18.77 3.75
CA GLU A 163 7.70 19.93 3.30
C GLU A 163 6.95 19.61 2.00
N PHE A 164 7.65 19.00 1.02
CA PHE A 164 7.05 18.58 -0.24
C PHE A 164 5.93 17.55 -0.07
N LEU A 165 6.16 16.49 0.71
CA LEU A 165 5.20 15.39 0.89
C LEU A 165 4.01 15.79 1.77
N MET A 166 4.22 16.66 2.75
CA MET A 166 3.16 17.18 3.62
C MET A 166 2.43 18.38 3.04
N GLY A 167 2.93 18.98 1.95
CA GLY A 167 2.32 20.08 1.21
C GLY A 167 1.03 19.68 0.47
N ASP A 168 0.67 20.44 -0.57
CA ASP A 168 -0.56 20.22 -1.32
C ASP A 168 -0.58 18.83 -1.98
N GLY A 169 -1.75 18.18 -1.95
CA GLY A 169 -1.99 16.91 -2.61
C GLY A 169 -2.46 17.10 -4.05
N ILE A 170 -2.32 16.05 -4.85
CA ILE A 170 -2.81 16.01 -6.23
C ILE A 170 -3.83 14.89 -6.41
N THR A 171 -3.62 13.74 -5.75
CA THR A 171 -4.42 12.54 -5.97
C THR A 171 -4.48 11.65 -4.71
N LEU A 172 -5.26 10.56 -4.78
CA LEU A 172 -5.25 9.51 -3.77
C LEU A 172 -3.95 8.70 -3.89
N VAL A 173 -3.09 8.84 -2.90
CA VAL A 173 -1.85 8.07 -2.72
C VAL A 173 -2.14 6.87 -1.84
N HIS A 174 -1.67 5.69 -2.23
CA HIS A 174 -1.82 4.46 -1.44
C HIS A 174 -1.01 4.52 -0.12
N GLY A 175 0.16 5.12 -0.16
CA GLY A 175 1.04 5.31 0.99
C GLY A 175 1.81 4.07 1.45
N ASP A 176 1.53 2.90 0.87
CA ASP A 176 2.28 1.64 1.07
C ASP A 176 2.30 0.76 -0.20
N TYR A 177 2.26 1.39 -1.38
CA TYR A 177 2.26 0.67 -2.65
C TYR A 177 3.58 -0.07 -2.83
N SER A 178 3.55 -1.39 -2.70
CA SER A 178 4.79 -2.18 -2.71
C SER A 178 4.53 -3.67 -2.95
N PRO A 179 5.52 -4.43 -3.41
CA PRO A 179 5.37 -5.87 -3.64
C PRO A 179 5.00 -6.70 -2.41
N LYS A 180 5.11 -6.15 -1.20
CA LYS A 180 4.64 -6.82 0.03
C LYS A 180 3.12 -6.73 0.22
N ASN A 181 2.46 -5.80 -0.47
CA ASN A 181 1.03 -5.54 -0.42
C ASN A 181 0.33 -5.88 -1.75
N ILE A 182 1.01 -6.62 -2.62
CA ILE A 182 0.46 -7.15 -3.86
C ILE A 182 0.58 -8.67 -3.82
N MET A 183 -0.56 -9.36 -3.91
CA MET A 183 -0.63 -10.80 -4.12
C MET A 183 -0.79 -11.10 -5.59
N VAL A 184 -0.28 -12.26 -6.02
CA VAL A 184 -0.25 -12.68 -7.42
C VAL A 184 -0.84 -14.07 -7.56
N ASP A 185 -1.78 -14.26 -8.51
CA ASP A 185 -2.35 -15.54 -8.91
C ASP A 185 -2.22 -15.68 -10.45
N GLY A 186 -1.18 -16.34 -10.89
CA GLY A 186 -0.81 -16.35 -12.29
C GLY A 186 -0.58 -14.92 -12.79
N ARG A 187 -1.48 -14.43 -13.67
CA ARG A 187 -1.41 -13.05 -14.19
C ARG A 187 -2.37 -12.08 -13.50
N LYS A 188 -3.11 -12.51 -12.48
CA LYS A 188 -3.95 -11.61 -11.67
C LYS A 188 -3.14 -11.05 -10.52
N ILE A 189 -3.50 -9.84 -10.11
CA ILE A 189 -2.94 -9.20 -8.91
C ILE A 189 -4.06 -8.80 -7.96
N TYR A 190 -3.73 -8.72 -6.67
CA TYR A 190 -4.62 -8.20 -5.62
C TYR A 190 -3.85 -7.21 -4.78
N ILE A 191 -4.26 -5.94 -4.85
CA ILE A 191 -3.67 -4.84 -4.10
C ILE A 191 -4.34 -4.79 -2.73
N LEU A 192 -3.54 -4.66 -1.68
CA LEU A 192 -3.95 -4.78 -0.29
C LEU A 192 -3.35 -3.65 0.56
N ASP A 193 -3.93 -3.46 1.77
CA ASP A 193 -3.34 -2.67 2.86
C ASP A 193 -3.32 -1.16 2.60
N PHE A 194 -4.51 -0.59 2.50
CA PHE A 194 -4.75 0.82 2.16
C PHE A 194 -4.75 1.77 3.38
N GLU A 195 -4.32 1.32 4.56
CA GLU A 195 -4.45 2.04 5.84
C GLU A 195 -3.69 3.38 5.91
N VAL A 196 -2.79 3.64 4.96
CA VAL A 196 -1.99 4.88 4.87
C VAL A 196 -2.45 5.75 3.69
N GLY A 197 -3.61 5.44 3.12
CA GLY A 197 -4.18 6.22 2.02
C GLY A 197 -4.35 7.69 2.42
N HIS A 198 -3.91 8.60 1.56
CA HIS A 198 -4.04 10.03 1.80
C HIS A 198 -4.10 10.80 0.48
N TYR A 199 -4.66 12.03 0.52
CA TYR A 199 -4.59 12.94 -0.62
C TYR A 199 -3.21 13.61 -0.63
N GLY A 200 -2.35 13.17 -1.56
CA GLY A 200 -0.93 13.52 -1.54
C GLY A 200 -0.32 13.65 -2.93
N HIS A 201 1.00 13.76 -2.95
CA HIS A 201 1.74 13.80 -4.20
C HIS A 201 2.07 12.36 -4.68
N PRO A 202 1.74 11.98 -5.91
CA PRO A 202 1.87 10.61 -6.43
C PRO A 202 3.33 10.11 -6.48
N ALA A 203 4.30 11.01 -6.44
CA ALA A 203 5.72 10.66 -6.38
C ALA A 203 6.06 9.79 -5.16
N PHE A 204 5.27 9.88 -4.07
CA PHE A 204 5.51 9.03 -2.89
C PHE A 204 5.33 7.54 -3.24
N ASP A 205 4.22 7.16 -3.87
CA ASP A 205 3.97 5.77 -4.24
C ASP A 205 5.03 5.25 -5.22
N LEU A 206 5.41 6.05 -6.22
CA LEU A 206 6.46 5.66 -7.17
C LEU A 206 7.83 5.46 -6.49
N ALA A 207 8.21 6.39 -5.62
CA ALA A 207 9.49 6.32 -4.90
C ALA A 207 9.51 5.13 -3.93
N PHE A 208 8.41 4.93 -3.19
CA PHE A 208 8.29 3.84 -2.23
C PHE A 208 8.30 2.48 -2.94
N PHE A 209 7.58 2.36 -4.04
CA PHE A 209 7.56 1.18 -4.89
C PHE A 209 8.95 0.87 -5.46
N SER A 210 9.59 1.86 -6.07
CA SER A 210 10.94 1.72 -6.64
C SER A 210 11.97 1.33 -5.59
N ASN A 211 11.91 1.90 -4.39
CA ASN A 211 12.82 1.56 -3.30
C ASN A 211 12.74 0.07 -2.92
N HIS A 212 11.54 -0.53 -2.95
CA HIS A 212 11.38 -1.96 -2.68
C HIS A 212 12.11 -2.86 -3.70
N PHE A 213 12.22 -2.44 -4.95
CA PHE A 213 13.01 -3.14 -5.98
C PHE A 213 14.50 -2.93 -5.77
N MET A 214 14.94 -1.69 -5.49
CA MET A 214 16.34 -1.38 -5.19
C MET A 214 16.86 -2.20 -4.00
N LEU A 215 16.08 -2.32 -2.92
CA LEU A 215 16.45 -3.14 -1.76
C LEU A 215 16.64 -4.62 -2.10
N LYS A 216 15.87 -5.17 -3.05
CA LYS A 216 16.03 -6.54 -3.53
C LYS A 216 17.32 -6.70 -4.33
N THR A 217 17.69 -5.71 -5.12
CA THR A 217 18.97 -5.67 -5.85
C THR A 217 20.16 -5.65 -4.88
N VAL A 218 20.09 -4.85 -3.81
CA VAL A 218 21.13 -4.84 -2.77
C VAL A 218 21.29 -6.20 -2.12
N LYS A 219 20.17 -6.89 -1.84
CA LYS A 219 20.18 -8.21 -1.25
C LYS A 219 20.70 -9.29 -2.21
N ASN A 220 20.39 -9.17 -3.48
CA ASN A 220 20.74 -10.17 -4.50
C ASN A 220 21.21 -9.50 -5.80
N LYS A 221 22.50 -9.22 -5.87
CA LYS A 221 23.13 -8.48 -6.96
C LYS A 221 22.98 -9.13 -8.32
N GLN A 222 22.80 -10.45 -8.38
CA GLN A 222 22.61 -11.17 -9.66
C GLN A 222 21.35 -10.74 -10.42
N TRP A 223 20.37 -10.15 -9.74
CA TRP A 223 19.12 -9.66 -10.33
C TRP A 223 19.13 -8.16 -10.66
N ALA A 224 20.30 -7.50 -10.55
CA ALA A 224 20.40 -6.04 -10.72
C ALA A 224 19.86 -5.58 -12.08
N ASP A 225 20.30 -6.20 -13.17
CA ASP A 225 19.90 -5.83 -14.52
C ASP A 225 18.40 -6.08 -14.75
N THR A 226 17.87 -7.23 -14.31
CA THR A 226 16.44 -7.56 -14.42
C THR A 226 15.59 -6.57 -13.62
N THR A 227 16.01 -6.24 -12.40
CA THR A 227 15.33 -5.25 -11.55
C THR A 227 15.36 -3.86 -12.18
N THR A 228 16.49 -3.45 -12.72
CA THR A 228 16.64 -2.15 -13.38
C THR A 228 15.73 -2.04 -14.61
N ASN A 229 15.70 -3.09 -15.44
CA ASN A 229 14.83 -3.13 -16.62
C ASN A 229 13.35 -3.10 -16.23
N MET A 230 12.95 -3.81 -15.17
CA MET A 230 11.57 -3.77 -14.66
C MET A 230 11.20 -2.40 -14.10
N LEU A 231 12.08 -1.76 -13.32
CA LEU A 231 11.87 -0.41 -12.82
C LEU A 231 11.73 0.60 -13.95
N LYS A 232 12.63 0.53 -14.94
CA LYS A 232 12.56 1.42 -16.11
C LYS A 232 11.22 1.28 -16.83
N LEU A 233 10.82 0.05 -17.13
CA LEU A 233 9.54 -0.24 -17.78
C LEU A 233 8.37 0.36 -16.97
N MET A 234 8.33 0.13 -15.66
CA MET A 234 7.25 0.63 -14.81
C MET A 234 7.19 2.15 -14.77
N LEU A 235 8.33 2.84 -14.69
CA LEU A 235 8.38 4.30 -14.70
C LEU A 235 8.00 4.88 -16.07
N ASP A 236 8.56 4.32 -17.15
CA ASP A 236 8.22 4.75 -18.52
C ASP A 236 6.71 4.59 -18.79
N GLU A 237 6.13 3.47 -18.36
CA GLU A 237 4.69 3.20 -18.50
C GLU A 237 3.84 4.15 -17.66
N TYR A 238 4.20 4.37 -16.38
CA TYR A 238 3.49 5.29 -15.52
C TYR A 238 3.44 6.70 -16.13
N PHE A 239 4.60 7.26 -16.47
CA PHE A 239 4.68 8.60 -17.05
C PHE A 239 4.03 8.73 -18.43
N SER A 240 3.89 7.62 -19.16
CA SER A 240 3.13 7.63 -20.43
C SER A 240 1.61 7.65 -20.24
N LYS A 241 1.12 7.30 -19.06
CA LYS A 241 -0.32 7.13 -18.75
C LYS A 241 -0.90 8.25 -17.89
N VAL A 242 -0.08 8.92 -17.09
CA VAL A 242 -0.59 9.99 -16.22
C VAL A 242 -0.88 11.27 -17.00
N GLU A 243 -2.02 11.92 -16.67
CA GLU A 243 -2.60 13.05 -17.42
C GLU A 243 -2.54 14.37 -16.64
N PHE A 244 -2.11 14.36 -15.38
CA PHE A 244 -2.12 15.51 -14.47
C PHE A 244 -0.72 16.05 -14.14
N MET A 245 0.33 15.52 -14.76
CA MET A 245 1.73 15.91 -14.56
C MET A 245 2.28 16.57 -15.84
N ASP A 246 1.65 17.66 -16.29
CA ASP A 246 2.16 18.51 -17.37
C ASP A 246 3.19 19.54 -16.86
#